data_1fb2e9c2600f7cf67bedf6d724b311e4
#
_entry.id   1fb2e9c2600f7cf67bedf6d724b311e4
#
_cell.length_a   1.000
_cell.length_b   1.000
_cell.length_c   1.000
_cell.angle_alpha   90.00
_cell.angle_beta   90.00
_cell.angle_gamma   90.00
#
_symmetry.space_group_name_H-M   'P 1'
#
loop_
_entity.id
_entity.type
_entity.pdbx_description
1 polymer ?
#
loop_
_entity_poly.entity_id
_entity_poly.type
_entity_poly.pdbx_seq_one_letter_code
_entity_poly.pdbx_strand_id
1 'polypeptide(L)'
;MMFVTWDTEAFFAKASKGSFAAKAARVDVFKNNCEIFRKGGYMTSSGRTVTLDPGPMLEGTVVYDSPIPLPEAGQVDSPLLTGVANTGCLELGHDLQLKGYNPVILNLADAYVACGWYERGSNAQEESLCRQTTLSQSLYQFYDSKKAELSGVSFRRKGYPMDMRHGAIYSPRVTVFRKGSRDGFALMDEPYETAFISCAALDFNEKHGKNLEYRSLDGGFTPEGKEIMLSKIRTIYSAALTAGHDSLVLGAFGCGAFRLRPDLVAGMFRDVLFEPEFKERFRAVLFAIQEKPGAESGTRGKFAPFYDIFGKYGAPSATIKDPEPAAEPVDISEYKIGQTVSHDKFGKGTVTGIQPDKGRITVDFIVYGPKILSAAKANLTIVDKE
;
A
#
# COMPACT_ATOMS: atom_id res chain seq x y z
N MET A 1 35.81 15.38 15.72
CA MET A 1 34.75 14.34 15.62
C MET A 1 34.83 13.76 14.21
N MET A 2 35.06 12.46 14.04
CA MET A 2 35.13 11.89 12.69
C MET A 2 33.69 11.68 12.21
N PHE A 3 33.28 12.37 11.14
CA PHE A 3 31.96 12.25 10.56
C PHE A 3 31.82 10.94 9.80
N VAL A 4 30.61 10.38 9.78
CA VAL A 4 30.28 9.19 9.02
C VAL A 4 30.13 9.59 7.54
N THR A 5 30.77 8.84 6.66
CA THR A 5 30.71 9.02 5.20
C THR A 5 30.13 7.78 4.53
N TRP A 6 29.83 7.88 3.24
CA TRP A 6 29.37 6.77 2.42
C TRP A 6 30.07 6.75 1.07
N ASP A 7 30.51 5.56 0.67
CA ASP A 7 31.18 5.34 -0.61
C ASP A 7 30.22 4.64 -1.59
N THR A 8 29.70 5.40 -2.55
CA THR A 8 28.77 4.92 -3.57
C THR A 8 29.46 4.02 -4.60
N GLU A 9 30.73 4.26 -4.91
CA GLU A 9 31.50 3.44 -5.86
C GLU A 9 31.73 2.04 -5.29
N ALA A 10 32.14 1.96 -4.01
CA ALA A 10 32.27 0.70 -3.31
C ALA A 10 30.93 -0.07 -3.24
N PHE A 11 29.80 0.64 -3.03
CA PHE A 11 28.48 0.03 -3.08
C PHE A 11 28.21 -0.59 -4.44
N PHE A 12 28.38 0.14 -5.53
CA PHE A 12 28.14 -0.36 -6.89
C PHE A 12 29.11 -1.51 -7.25
N ALA A 13 30.38 -1.38 -6.93
CA ALA A 13 31.39 -2.41 -7.17
C ALA A 13 31.05 -3.73 -6.47
N LYS A 14 30.44 -3.66 -5.25
CA LYS A 14 29.96 -4.83 -4.53
C LYS A 14 28.66 -5.35 -5.11
N ALA A 15 27.68 -4.48 -5.35
CA ALA A 15 26.33 -4.86 -5.78
C ALA A 15 26.28 -5.50 -7.18
N SER A 16 27.19 -5.10 -8.08
CA SER A 16 27.30 -5.64 -9.45
C SER A 16 27.75 -7.09 -9.53
N LYS A 17 28.30 -7.66 -8.43
CA LYS A 17 28.80 -9.03 -8.39
C LYS A 17 27.68 -10.10 -8.27
N GLY A 18 26.41 -9.70 -8.36
CA GLY A 18 25.25 -10.59 -8.36
C GLY A 18 24.30 -10.39 -7.19
N SER A 19 23.21 -11.12 -7.17
CA SER A 19 22.09 -10.89 -6.24
C SER A 19 22.47 -11.02 -4.76
N PHE A 20 23.31 -11.98 -4.42
CA PHE A 20 23.81 -12.18 -3.05
C PHE A 20 24.70 -10.99 -2.61
N ALA A 21 25.61 -10.56 -3.47
CA ALA A 21 26.48 -9.42 -3.21
C ALA A 21 25.69 -8.10 -3.14
N ALA A 22 24.68 -7.93 -3.98
CA ALA A 22 23.76 -6.79 -3.90
C ALA A 22 22.98 -6.77 -2.59
N LYS A 23 22.55 -7.94 -2.10
CA LYS A 23 21.92 -8.06 -0.77
C LYS A 23 22.90 -7.65 0.34
N ALA A 24 24.15 -8.13 0.28
CA ALA A 24 25.19 -7.77 1.24
C ALA A 24 25.57 -6.27 1.19
N ALA A 25 25.58 -5.65 -0.01
CA ALA A 25 25.79 -4.21 -0.12
C ALA A 25 24.68 -3.40 0.55
N ARG A 26 23.42 -3.85 0.47
CA ARG A 26 22.30 -3.23 1.21
C ARG A 26 22.40 -3.39 2.73
N VAL A 27 23.03 -4.47 3.23
CA VAL A 27 23.35 -4.61 4.65
C VAL A 27 24.39 -3.59 5.09
N ASP A 28 25.35 -3.23 4.22
CA ASP A 28 26.32 -2.18 4.55
C ASP A 28 25.65 -0.82 4.70
N VAL A 29 24.64 -0.51 3.86
CA VAL A 29 23.82 0.72 4.03
C VAL A 29 23.13 0.73 5.41
N PHE A 30 22.54 -0.39 5.82
CA PHE A 30 21.94 -0.50 7.16
C PHE A 30 22.95 -0.19 8.26
N LYS A 31 24.13 -0.81 8.22
CA LYS A 31 25.20 -0.60 9.22
C LYS A 31 25.66 0.86 9.26
N ASN A 32 25.82 1.47 8.08
CA ASN A 32 26.21 2.86 7.96
C ASN A 32 25.12 3.81 8.50
N ASN A 33 23.82 3.49 8.26
CA ASN A 33 22.73 4.24 8.88
C ASN A 33 22.76 4.17 10.42
N CYS A 34 22.97 2.99 11.00
CA CYS A 34 23.07 2.86 12.45
C CYS A 34 24.22 3.70 13.02
N GLU A 35 25.33 3.83 12.28
CA GLU A 35 26.45 4.67 12.69
C GLU A 35 26.10 6.16 12.58
N ILE A 36 25.45 6.58 11.48
CA ILE A 36 24.94 7.95 11.28
C ILE A 36 23.99 8.33 12.42
N PHE A 37 23.06 7.48 12.77
CA PHE A 37 22.07 7.76 13.83
C PHE A 37 22.75 7.91 15.20
N ARG A 38 23.70 7.03 15.54
CA ARG A 38 24.47 7.14 16.79
C ARG A 38 25.38 8.37 16.87
N LYS A 39 25.86 8.86 15.73
CA LYS A 39 26.71 10.06 15.65
C LYS A 39 25.90 11.35 15.52
N GLY A 40 24.59 11.23 15.23
CA GLY A 40 23.69 12.38 15.01
C GLY A 40 23.92 13.12 13.69
N GLY A 41 24.58 12.48 12.70
CA GLY A 41 24.82 13.12 11.41
C GLY A 41 25.90 12.46 10.57
N TYR A 42 26.19 13.08 9.42
CA TYR A 42 27.11 12.57 8.42
C TYR A 42 27.84 13.69 7.67
N MET A 43 28.84 13.32 6.89
CA MET A 43 29.52 14.19 5.94
C MET A 43 29.29 13.64 4.52
N THR A 44 28.88 14.51 3.62
CA THR A 44 28.62 14.17 2.22
C THR A 44 29.90 14.10 1.40
N SER A 45 29.82 13.61 0.17
CA SER A 45 30.94 13.59 -0.76
C SER A 45 31.44 14.99 -1.17
N SER A 46 30.57 16.01 -1.04
CA SER A 46 30.96 17.42 -1.25
C SER A 46 31.73 18.02 -0.06
N GLY A 47 31.88 17.28 1.06
CA GLY A 47 32.47 17.75 2.30
C GLY A 47 31.51 18.50 3.23
N ARG A 48 30.21 18.59 2.91
CA ARG A 48 29.22 19.23 3.76
C ARG A 48 28.87 18.34 4.94
N THR A 49 28.82 18.90 6.13
CA THR A 49 28.33 18.23 7.34
C THR A 49 26.83 18.45 7.50
N VAL A 50 26.09 17.38 7.73
CA VAL A 50 24.65 17.38 7.97
C VAL A 50 24.37 16.76 9.33
N THR A 51 23.64 17.48 10.18
CA THR A 51 23.14 17.01 11.46
C THR A 51 21.71 16.49 11.32
N LEU A 52 21.41 15.38 11.93
CA LEU A 52 20.06 14.82 12.00
C LEU A 52 19.49 15.04 13.40
N ASP A 53 18.33 15.63 13.50
CA ASP A 53 17.55 15.76 14.73
C ASP A 53 16.28 14.90 14.64
N PRO A 54 16.26 13.70 15.23
CA PRO A 54 15.07 12.85 15.21
C PRO A 54 14.04 13.24 16.27
N GLY A 55 14.32 14.17 17.19
CA GLY A 55 13.45 14.52 18.31
C GLY A 55 12.02 14.80 17.93
N PRO A 56 11.73 15.77 17.04
CA PRO A 56 10.37 16.11 16.64
C PRO A 56 9.61 14.93 15.97
N MET A 57 10.30 14.09 15.22
CA MET A 57 9.73 12.86 14.64
C MET A 57 9.36 11.88 15.75
N LEU A 58 10.29 11.61 16.67
CA LEU A 58 10.11 10.60 17.73
C LEU A 58 8.96 10.98 18.66
N GLU A 59 8.88 12.26 19.06
CA GLU A 59 7.82 12.78 19.93
C GLU A 59 6.45 12.74 19.26
N GLY A 60 6.39 13.11 17.97
CA GLY A 60 5.15 13.18 17.21
C GLY A 60 4.67 11.84 16.64
N THR A 61 5.43 10.75 16.82
CA THR A 61 5.02 9.42 16.32
C THR A 61 3.84 8.86 17.13
N VAL A 62 2.78 8.47 16.41
CA VAL A 62 1.54 7.94 16.98
C VAL A 62 1.30 6.52 16.49
N VAL A 63 0.96 5.62 17.42
CA VAL A 63 0.54 4.23 17.12
C VAL A 63 -0.98 4.16 17.24
N TYR A 64 -1.63 3.70 16.18
CA TYR A 64 -3.06 3.41 16.13
C TYR A 64 -3.29 1.90 16.18
N ASP A 65 -4.26 1.48 16.98
CA ASP A 65 -4.70 0.10 17.18
C ASP A 65 -6.24 -0.02 17.30
N SER A 66 -6.94 1.08 17.05
CA SER A 66 -8.39 1.23 17.13
C SER A 66 -8.87 2.25 16.09
N PRO A 67 -10.19 2.34 15.81
CA PRO A 67 -10.73 3.34 14.89
C PRO A 67 -10.32 4.77 15.28
N ILE A 68 -9.89 5.53 14.28
CA ILE A 68 -9.42 6.91 14.48
C ILE A 68 -10.59 7.87 14.30
N PRO A 69 -10.94 8.67 15.31
CA PRO A 69 -11.94 9.73 15.15
C PRO A 69 -11.50 10.72 14.08
N LEU A 70 -12.40 11.05 13.18
CA LEU A 70 -12.13 12.04 12.15
C LEU A 70 -12.29 13.47 12.72
N PRO A 71 -11.43 14.39 12.32
CA PRO A 71 -11.63 15.80 12.63
C PRO A 71 -12.91 16.31 11.94
N GLU A 72 -13.50 17.39 12.49
CA GLU A 72 -14.62 18.05 11.82
C GLU A 72 -14.30 18.37 10.36
N ALA A 73 -15.31 18.22 9.50
CA ALA A 73 -15.10 18.29 8.07
C ALA A 73 -14.80 19.70 7.59
N GLY A 74 -13.54 19.94 7.18
CA GLY A 74 -13.27 21.00 6.20
C GLY A 74 -13.39 20.38 4.80
N GLN A 75 -14.27 20.93 3.97
CA GLN A 75 -14.28 20.59 2.54
C GLN A 75 -13.12 21.27 1.82
N VAL A 76 -12.53 20.58 0.88
CA VAL A 76 -11.47 21.13 0.04
C VAL A 76 -12.12 21.76 -1.20
N ASP A 77 -11.98 23.07 -1.36
CA ASP A 77 -12.53 23.84 -2.49
C ASP A 77 -11.76 23.68 -3.81
N SER A 78 -11.17 22.52 -4.05
CA SER A 78 -10.45 22.26 -5.29
C SER A 78 -10.77 20.86 -5.83
N PRO A 79 -10.77 20.67 -7.15
CA PRO A 79 -10.93 19.35 -7.73
C PRO A 79 -9.87 18.38 -7.21
N LEU A 80 -10.28 17.18 -6.82
CA LEU A 80 -9.39 16.14 -6.37
C LEU A 80 -8.40 15.75 -7.49
N LEU A 81 -7.10 15.91 -7.23
CA LEU A 81 -6.05 15.40 -8.11
C LEU A 81 -5.84 13.91 -7.84
N THR A 82 -6.02 13.08 -8.87
CA THR A 82 -5.74 11.65 -8.79
C THR A 82 -4.78 11.21 -9.87
N GLY A 83 -4.18 10.04 -9.70
CA GLY A 83 -3.38 9.45 -10.75
C GLY A 83 -2.36 8.43 -10.25
N VAL A 84 -1.80 7.70 -11.22
CA VAL A 84 -0.74 6.73 -11.00
C VAL A 84 0.52 7.19 -11.70
N ALA A 85 1.65 7.17 -10.99
CA ALA A 85 2.96 7.51 -11.53
C ALA A 85 3.91 6.30 -11.43
N ASN A 86 4.65 6.04 -12.53
CA ASN A 86 5.73 5.04 -12.51
C ASN A 86 7.01 5.65 -11.93
N THR A 87 6.98 5.92 -10.64
CA THR A 87 8.09 6.56 -9.90
C THR A 87 8.16 6.03 -8.47
N GLY A 88 9.17 6.45 -7.72
CA GLY A 88 9.26 6.17 -6.28
C GLY A 88 8.32 7.07 -5.47
N CYS A 89 7.89 6.57 -4.32
CA CYS A 89 6.97 7.31 -3.47
C CYS A 89 7.64 8.54 -2.81
N LEU A 90 8.95 8.51 -2.56
CA LEU A 90 9.69 9.67 -2.05
C LEU A 90 9.76 10.79 -3.09
N GLU A 91 10.06 10.44 -4.33
CA GLU A 91 10.13 11.39 -5.45
C GLU A 91 8.75 12.03 -5.71
N LEU A 92 7.66 11.22 -5.70
CA LEU A 92 6.31 11.73 -5.89
C LEU A 92 5.86 12.61 -4.71
N GLY A 93 6.17 12.21 -3.48
CA GLY A 93 5.87 12.98 -2.27
C GLY A 93 6.58 14.33 -2.27
N HIS A 94 7.85 14.34 -2.62
CA HIS A 94 8.64 15.58 -2.71
C HIS A 94 8.13 16.51 -3.82
N ASP A 95 7.78 15.97 -5.00
CA ASP A 95 7.16 16.74 -6.08
C ASP A 95 5.84 17.43 -5.63
N LEU A 96 5.02 16.73 -4.84
CA LEU A 96 3.82 17.32 -4.25
C LEU A 96 4.16 18.43 -3.25
N GLN A 97 5.15 18.24 -2.39
CA GLN A 97 5.59 19.28 -1.44
C GLN A 97 6.05 20.55 -2.16
N LEU A 98 6.84 20.41 -3.24
CA LEU A 98 7.29 21.53 -4.06
C LEU A 98 6.12 22.26 -4.74
N LYS A 99 4.98 21.59 -4.96
CA LYS A 99 3.74 22.15 -5.50
C LYS A 99 2.81 22.72 -4.44
N GLY A 100 3.23 22.78 -3.16
CA GLY A 100 2.46 23.36 -2.07
C GLY A 100 1.35 22.45 -1.52
N TYR A 101 1.48 21.15 -1.68
CA TYR A 101 0.67 20.15 -0.99
C TYR A 101 1.32 19.73 0.33
N ASN A 102 0.52 19.18 1.26
CA ASN A 102 0.99 18.57 2.49
C ASN A 102 0.81 17.04 2.46
N PRO A 103 1.65 16.31 1.68
CA PRO A 103 1.47 14.88 1.49
C PRO A 103 1.91 14.06 2.69
N VAL A 104 1.24 12.91 2.88
CA VAL A 104 1.74 11.80 3.68
C VAL A 104 1.94 10.58 2.79
N ILE A 105 3.03 9.85 3.01
CA ILE A 105 3.43 8.70 2.21
C ILE A 105 3.04 7.40 2.92
N LEU A 106 2.38 6.48 2.21
CA LEU A 106 2.10 5.15 2.74
C LEU A 106 3.36 4.27 2.68
N ASN A 107 3.84 3.86 3.85
CA ASN A 107 4.78 2.76 3.98
C ASN A 107 4.01 1.44 3.95
N LEU A 108 4.32 0.59 2.96
CA LEU A 108 3.74 -0.75 2.78
C LEU A 108 4.40 -1.72 3.77
N ALA A 109 4.02 -1.60 5.04
CA ALA A 109 4.71 -2.20 6.18
C ALA A 109 4.48 -3.73 6.29
N ASP A 110 5.39 -4.38 7.01
CA ASP A 110 5.16 -5.71 7.58
C ASP A 110 4.43 -5.56 8.92
N ALA A 111 3.39 -6.40 9.15
CA ALA A 111 2.61 -6.34 10.40
C ALA A 111 3.35 -6.84 11.63
N TYR A 112 4.39 -7.64 11.46
CA TYR A 112 5.08 -8.37 12.53
C TYR A 112 6.49 -7.87 12.78
N VAL A 113 7.16 -7.34 11.73
CA VAL A 113 8.57 -6.96 11.76
C VAL A 113 8.71 -5.51 11.28
N ALA A 114 9.00 -4.61 12.20
CA ALA A 114 9.24 -3.21 11.86
C ALA A 114 10.40 -3.08 10.86
N CYS A 115 10.22 -2.27 9.82
CA CYS A 115 11.16 -2.12 8.72
C CYS A 115 11.39 -3.41 7.89
N GLY A 116 10.53 -4.42 8.01
CA GLY A 116 10.68 -5.70 7.32
C GLY A 116 12.05 -6.35 7.59
N TRP A 117 12.67 -6.85 6.56
CA TRP A 117 14.01 -7.45 6.63
C TRP A 117 15.12 -6.46 6.20
N TYR A 118 15.00 -5.18 6.57
CA TYR A 118 15.94 -4.11 6.27
C TYR A 118 17.38 -4.46 6.65
N GLU A 119 17.59 -4.96 7.88
CA GLU A 119 18.91 -5.37 8.36
C GLU A 119 19.54 -6.55 7.60
N ARG A 120 18.69 -7.36 6.94
CA ARG A 120 19.13 -8.52 6.14
C ARG A 120 19.27 -8.19 4.65
N GLY A 121 19.11 -6.92 4.27
CA GLY A 121 19.30 -6.44 2.92
C GLY A 121 18.17 -6.80 1.94
N SER A 122 16.95 -7.10 2.43
CA SER A 122 15.76 -7.21 1.57
C SER A 122 15.46 -5.89 0.86
N ASN A 123 14.66 -5.92 -0.20
CA ASN A 123 14.53 -4.78 -1.13
C ASN A 123 13.08 -4.53 -1.56
N ALA A 124 12.11 -4.67 -0.65
CA ALA A 124 10.77 -4.16 -0.87
C ALA A 124 10.71 -2.65 -0.54
N GLN A 125 9.53 -2.06 -0.66
CA GLN A 125 9.35 -0.62 -0.48
C GLN A 125 9.71 -0.19 0.94
N GLU A 126 9.22 -0.88 1.99
CA GLU A 126 9.52 -0.55 3.39
C GLU A 126 11.02 -0.55 3.68
N GLU A 127 11.75 -1.60 3.26
CA GLU A 127 13.20 -1.68 3.49
C GLU A 127 13.95 -0.60 2.71
N SER A 128 13.46 -0.22 1.52
CA SER A 128 14.03 0.86 0.74
C SER A 128 13.83 2.21 1.43
N LEU A 129 12.65 2.45 2.01
CA LEU A 129 12.35 3.65 2.78
C LEU A 129 13.24 3.74 4.03
N CYS A 130 13.37 2.64 4.79
CA CYS A 130 14.23 2.59 5.98
C CYS A 130 15.72 2.81 5.64
N ARG A 131 16.16 2.52 4.39
CA ARG A 131 17.53 2.86 3.94
C ARG A 131 17.72 4.32 3.65
N GLN A 132 16.71 4.98 3.15
CA GLN A 132 16.80 6.34 2.65
C GLN A 132 16.44 7.40 3.70
N THR A 133 15.81 6.98 4.79
CA THR A 133 15.17 7.90 5.75
C THR A 133 15.45 7.51 7.20
N THR A 134 15.07 8.39 8.12
CA THR A 134 15.07 8.14 9.58
C THR A 134 13.86 7.30 10.04
N LEU A 135 13.02 6.79 9.14
CA LEU A 135 11.79 6.05 9.47
C LEU A 135 12.02 4.88 10.44
N SER A 136 13.14 4.18 10.30
CA SER A 136 13.48 3.07 11.21
C SER A 136 13.60 3.51 12.66
N GLN A 137 14.07 4.71 12.95
CA GLN A 137 14.13 5.26 14.31
C GLN A 137 12.73 5.45 14.88
N SER A 138 11.76 5.94 14.07
CA SER A 138 10.37 6.06 14.48
C SER A 138 9.75 4.69 14.79
N LEU A 139 9.89 3.71 13.92
CA LEU A 139 9.24 2.40 14.06
C LEU A 139 9.84 1.54 15.17
N TYR A 140 11.17 1.59 15.35
CA TYR A 140 11.85 0.77 16.34
C TYR A 140 11.53 1.17 17.79
N GLN A 141 11.05 2.39 18.06
CA GLN A 141 10.51 2.76 19.37
C GLN A 141 9.41 1.81 19.86
N PHE A 142 8.72 1.14 18.94
CA PHE A 142 7.53 0.33 19.21
C PHE A 142 7.72 -1.15 18.88
N TYR A 143 8.93 -1.56 18.48
CA TYR A 143 9.18 -2.92 18.01
C TYR A 143 9.99 -3.75 19.00
N ASP A 144 11.24 -3.38 19.23
CA ASP A 144 12.20 -4.15 20.01
C ASP A 144 13.26 -3.25 20.62
N SER A 145 13.59 -3.46 21.91
CA SER A 145 14.53 -2.60 22.64
C SER A 145 15.94 -2.61 22.08
N LYS A 146 16.42 -3.77 21.59
CA LYS A 146 17.75 -3.86 20.97
C LYS A 146 17.82 -3.14 19.63
N LYS A 147 16.73 -3.18 18.85
CA LYS A 147 16.62 -2.45 17.59
C LYS A 147 16.53 -0.94 17.81
N ALA A 148 15.78 -0.51 18.82
CA ALA A 148 15.72 0.89 19.23
C ALA A 148 17.12 1.39 19.61
N GLU A 149 17.83 0.69 20.50
CA GLU A 149 19.21 1.01 20.93
C GLU A 149 20.17 1.06 19.73
N LEU A 150 20.12 0.08 18.83
CA LEU A 150 20.96 0.02 17.63
C LEU A 150 20.75 1.24 16.72
N SER A 151 19.54 1.77 16.69
CA SER A 151 19.16 2.96 15.91
C SER A 151 19.27 4.27 16.70
N GLY A 152 19.85 4.24 17.90
CA GLY A 152 20.09 5.42 18.73
C GLY A 152 18.82 6.04 19.31
N VAL A 153 17.77 5.24 19.53
CA VAL A 153 16.50 5.70 20.12
C VAL A 153 16.08 4.83 21.30
N SER A 154 15.18 5.35 22.14
CA SER A 154 14.63 4.61 23.27
C SER A 154 13.42 3.78 22.86
N PHE A 155 13.32 2.56 23.37
CA PHE A 155 12.10 1.77 23.28
C PHE A 155 11.02 2.38 24.18
N ARG A 156 9.84 2.65 23.62
CA ARG A 156 8.71 3.27 24.36
C ARG A 156 7.69 2.25 24.83
N ARG A 157 7.12 1.50 23.90
CA ARG A 157 6.14 0.46 24.17
C ARG A 157 6.05 -0.51 23.00
N LYS A 158 5.42 -1.66 23.20
CA LYS A 158 5.19 -2.62 22.12
C LYS A 158 4.02 -2.15 21.24
N GLY A 159 4.26 -2.06 19.94
CA GLY A 159 3.27 -1.71 18.90
C GLY A 159 3.23 -2.72 17.76
N TYR A 160 4.01 -3.79 17.86
CA TYR A 160 4.03 -4.92 16.95
C TYR A 160 3.69 -6.24 17.69
N PRO A 161 2.93 -7.17 17.07
CA PRO A 161 2.33 -7.04 15.76
C PRO A 161 1.29 -5.92 15.72
N MET A 162 1.16 -5.27 14.55
CA MET A 162 0.12 -4.26 14.32
C MET A 162 -1.26 -4.88 14.42
N ASP A 163 -2.24 -4.13 14.94
CA ASP A 163 -3.64 -4.57 14.92
C ASP A 163 -4.12 -4.94 13.52
N MET A 164 -4.90 -6.00 13.40
CA MET A 164 -5.29 -6.55 12.11
C MET A 164 -6.24 -5.63 11.33
N ARG A 165 -7.06 -4.82 11.99
CA ARG A 165 -8.04 -3.94 11.35
C ARG A 165 -7.60 -2.48 11.31
N HIS A 166 -7.01 -2.00 12.40
CA HIS A 166 -6.75 -0.58 12.63
C HIS A 166 -5.26 -0.28 12.84
N GLY A 167 -4.39 -1.30 12.79
CA GLY A 167 -2.97 -1.12 13.05
C GLY A 167 -2.29 -0.22 12.04
N ALA A 168 -1.83 0.94 12.49
CA ALA A 168 -0.99 1.87 11.75
C ALA A 168 -0.05 2.64 12.67
N ILE A 169 1.06 3.15 12.13
CA ILE A 169 1.98 4.05 12.84
C ILE A 169 2.15 5.28 11.96
N TYR A 170 1.74 6.44 12.48
CA TYR A 170 2.02 7.73 11.88
C TYR A 170 3.38 8.24 12.35
N SER A 171 4.25 8.61 11.43
CA SER A 171 5.60 9.14 11.67
C SER A 171 5.73 10.51 10.99
N PRO A 172 5.59 11.62 11.72
CA PRO A 172 5.80 12.96 11.16
C PRO A 172 7.28 13.25 10.95
N ARG A 173 7.60 14.23 10.12
CA ARG A 173 8.94 14.83 9.99
C ARG A 173 10.08 13.83 9.86
N VAL A 174 9.84 12.75 9.14
CA VAL A 174 10.86 11.76 8.82
C VAL A 174 11.84 12.39 7.83
N THR A 175 13.12 12.43 8.19
CA THR A 175 14.15 13.00 7.32
C THR A 175 14.55 12.03 6.23
N VAL A 176 14.42 12.45 4.97
CA VAL A 176 15.01 11.78 3.79
C VAL A 176 16.42 12.30 3.61
N PHE A 177 17.40 11.46 3.85
CA PHE A 177 18.82 11.86 3.86
C PHE A 177 19.71 11.09 2.86
N ARG A 178 19.13 10.10 2.16
CA ARG A 178 19.79 9.36 1.10
C ARG A 178 18.96 9.33 -0.18
N LYS A 179 19.66 9.37 -1.30
CA LYS A 179 19.10 9.05 -2.62
C LYS A 179 18.75 7.56 -2.71
N GLY A 180 18.07 7.18 -3.78
CA GLY A 180 17.65 5.79 -4.02
C GLY A 180 18.79 4.85 -4.42
N SER A 181 18.42 3.57 -4.63
CA SER A 181 19.38 2.53 -5.03
C SER A 181 20.05 2.77 -6.37
N ARG A 182 19.41 3.53 -7.27
CA ARG A 182 20.00 3.93 -8.57
C ARG A 182 21.19 4.87 -8.41
N ASP A 183 21.24 5.61 -7.31
CA ASP A 183 22.30 6.53 -6.94
C ASP A 183 23.21 5.93 -5.85
N GLY A 184 23.20 4.61 -5.67
CA GLY A 184 24.02 3.93 -4.69
C GLY A 184 23.74 4.32 -3.23
N PHE A 185 22.54 4.79 -2.93
CA PHE A 185 22.18 5.35 -1.62
C PHE A 185 23.08 6.51 -1.17
N ALA A 186 23.50 7.36 -2.11
CA ALA A 186 24.32 8.54 -1.82
C ALA A 186 23.70 9.41 -0.72
N LEU A 187 24.53 9.93 0.18
CA LEU A 187 24.14 10.89 1.20
C LEU A 187 23.80 12.23 0.56
N MET A 188 22.73 12.87 0.99
CA MET A 188 22.24 14.13 0.42
C MET A 188 22.88 15.34 1.11
N ASP A 189 23.27 16.33 0.32
CA ASP A 189 23.74 17.62 0.84
C ASP A 189 22.59 18.42 1.47
N GLU A 190 21.39 18.24 0.95
CA GLU A 190 20.16 18.90 1.39
C GLU A 190 19.07 17.86 1.66
N PRO A 191 19.04 17.27 2.87
CA PRO A 191 17.97 16.41 3.28
C PRO A 191 16.67 17.20 3.41
N TYR A 192 15.53 16.50 3.28
CA TYR A 192 14.20 17.10 3.47
C TYR A 192 13.34 16.21 4.36
N GLU A 193 12.28 16.79 4.90
CA GLU A 193 11.34 16.05 5.75
C GLU A 193 10.07 15.69 5.00
N THR A 194 9.50 14.54 5.36
CA THR A 194 8.17 14.11 4.91
C THR A 194 7.51 13.27 6.00
N ALA A 195 6.21 13.02 5.89
CA ALA A 195 5.48 12.19 6.85
C ALA A 195 5.15 10.82 6.25
N PHE A 196 5.02 9.82 7.14
CA PHE A 196 4.64 8.46 6.76
C PHE A 196 3.48 7.94 7.59
N ILE A 197 2.63 7.12 6.95
CA ILE A 197 1.73 6.19 7.60
C ILE A 197 2.23 4.78 7.28
N SER A 198 2.71 4.06 8.29
CA SER A 198 3.08 2.64 8.16
C SER A 198 1.86 1.78 8.47
N CYS A 199 1.38 1.05 7.48
CA CYS A 199 0.24 0.14 7.61
C CYS A 199 0.53 -1.15 6.83
N ALA A 200 0.11 -2.29 7.38
CA ALA A 200 0.31 -3.59 6.77
C ALA A 200 -0.98 -4.12 6.15
N ALA A 201 -0.91 -4.59 4.90
CA ALA A 201 -2.00 -5.30 4.24
C ALA A 201 -2.14 -6.74 4.78
N LEU A 202 -3.24 -7.42 4.46
CA LEU A 202 -3.31 -8.88 4.60
C LEU A 202 -2.22 -9.53 3.72
N ASP A 203 -1.70 -10.66 4.18
CA ASP A 203 -0.66 -11.41 3.49
C ASP A 203 -1.19 -12.75 2.98
N PHE A 204 -1.40 -12.85 1.65
CA PHE A 204 -1.87 -14.05 0.97
C PHE A 204 -0.75 -14.88 0.35
N ASN A 205 0.50 -14.60 0.72
CA ASN A 205 1.63 -15.40 0.27
C ASN A 205 1.68 -16.73 1.03
N GLU A 206 1.41 -17.82 0.36
CA GLU A 206 1.39 -19.17 0.92
C GLU A 206 2.71 -19.55 1.63
N LYS A 207 3.84 -18.98 1.15
CA LYS A 207 5.15 -19.21 1.78
C LYS A 207 5.27 -18.57 3.17
N HIS A 208 4.49 -17.54 3.43
CA HIS A 208 4.45 -16.87 4.73
C HIS A 208 3.43 -17.50 5.68
N GLY A 209 2.41 -18.20 5.14
CA GLY A 209 1.38 -18.88 5.91
C GLY A 209 0.53 -17.96 6.79
N LYS A 210 0.38 -16.69 6.38
CA LYS A 210 -0.38 -15.67 7.12
C LYS A 210 -1.70 -15.38 6.43
N ASN A 211 -2.74 -15.08 7.19
CA ASN A 211 -4.03 -14.56 6.73
C ASN A 211 -4.70 -15.35 5.58
N LEU A 212 -4.31 -16.61 5.34
CA LEU A 212 -4.84 -17.42 4.24
C LEU A 212 -6.32 -17.76 4.43
N GLU A 213 -6.82 -17.74 5.65
CA GLU A 213 -8.23 -17.89 6.01
C GLU A 213 -9.12 -16.78 5.43
N TYR A 214 -8.55 -15.61 5.12
CA TYR A 214 -9.25 -14.48 4.50
C TYR A 214 -9.16 -14.46 2.98
N ARG A 215 -8.46 -15.43 2.38
CA ARG A 215 -8.35 -15.59 0.94
C ARG A 215 -9.47 -16.49 0.42
N SER A 216 -10.21 -16.05 -0.59
CA SER A 216 -11.22 -16.85 -1.28
C SER A 216 -10.60 -17.83 -2.28
N LEU A 217 -11.37 -18.82 -2.72
CA LEU A 217 -10.91 -19.87 -3.66
C LEU A 217 -10.49 -19.31 -5.02
N ASP A 218 -11.04 -18.19 -5.45
CA ASP A 218 -10.67 -17.49 -6.68
C ASP A 218 -9.43 -16.59 -6.54
N GLY A 219 -8.77 -16.64 -5.37
CA GLY A 219 -7.60 -15.83 -5.05
C GLY A 219 -7.91 -14.38 -4.66
N GLY A 220 -9.19 -14.04 -4.50
CA GLY A 220 -9.64 -12.77 -3.96
C GLY A 220 -9.73 -12.77 -2.43
N PHE A 221 -10.70 -12.03 -1.89
CA PHE A 221 -10.95 -11.91 -0.46
C PHE A 221 -12.24 -12.62 -0.07
N THR A 222 -12.26 -13.25 1.10
CA THR A 222 -13.53 -13.59 1.77
C THR A 222 -14.26 -12.29 2.15
N PRO A 223 -15.57 -12.33 2.48
CA PRO A 223 -16.27 -11.12 2.95
C PRO A 223 -15.58 -10.47 4.15
N GLU A 224 -15.11 -11.26 5.11
CA GLU A 224 -14.38 -10.76 6.27
C GLU A 224 -13.01 -10.17 5.88
N GLY A 225 -12.25 -10.84 5.02
CA GLY A 225 -10.96 -10.35 4.53
C GLY A 225 -11.10 -9.02 3.77
N LYS A 226 -12.18 -8.86 3.00
CA LYS A 226 -12.51 -7.59 2.36
C LYS A 226 -12.75 -6.49 3.39
N GLU A 227 -13.55 -6.74 4.42
CA GLU A 227 -13.84 -5.74 5.45
C GLU A 227 -12.60 -5.37 6.27
N ILE A 228 -11.73 -6.32 6.57
CA ILE A 228 -10.42 -6.02 7.18
C ILE A 228 -9.62 -5.06 6.30
N MET A 229 -9.52 -5.30 5.00
CA MET A 229 -8.79 -4.42 4.09
C MET A 229 -9.42 -3.03 3.96
N LEU A 230 -10.75 -2.94 3.92
CA LEU A 230 -11.46 -1.65 3.93
C LEU A 230 -11.20 -0.89 5.23
N SER A 231 -11.23 -1.55 6.39
CA SER A 231 -10.89 -0.95 7.68
C SER A 231 -9.46 -0.40 7.71
N LYS A 232 -8.50 -1.12 7.13
CA LYS A 232 -7.10 -0.64 6.99
C LYS A 232 -7.01 0.61 6.11
N ILE A 233 -7.73 0.65 4.99
CA ILE A 233 -7.73 1.83 4.09
C ILE A 233 -8.39 3.02 4.79
N ARG A 234 -9.51 2.81 5.50
CA ARG A 234 -10.12 3.87 6.34
C ARG A 234 -9.14 4.38 7.39
N THR A 235 -8.38 3.49 8.04
CA THR A 235 -7.34 3.88 9.02
C THR A 235 -6.27 4.74 8.37
N ILE A 236 -5.79 4.40 7.17
CA ILE A 236 -4.80 5.21 6.44
C ILE A 236 -5.36 6.61 6.17
N TYR A 237 -6.59 6.72 5.66
CA TYR A 237 -7.21 8.01 5.35
C TYR A 237 -7.49 8.83 6.61
N SER A 238 -8.02 8.19 7.66
CA SER A 238 -8.29 8.85 8.93
C SER A 238 -7.02 9.38 9.59
N ALA A 239 -5.94 8.58 9.60
CA ALA A 239 -4.64 9.01 10.14
C ALA A 239 -4.09 10.23 9.39
N ALA A 240 -4.22 10.25 8.06
CA ALA A 240 -3.80 11.39 7.25
C ALA A 240 -4.57 12.66 7.60
N LEU A 241 -5.90 12.58 7.66
CA LEU A 241 -6.76 13.73 7.97
C LEU A 241 -6.56 14.23 9.41
N THR A 242 -6.44 13.31 10.38
CA THR A 242 -6.22 13.66 11.79
C THR A 242 -4.86 14.32 12.00
N ALA A 243 -3.86 13.97 11.19
CA ALA A 243 -2.56 14.61 11.20
C ALA A 243 -2.50 15.92 10.36
N GLY A 244 -3.61 16.34 9.75
CA GLY A 244 -3.70 17.57 8.98
C GLY A 244 -3.10 17.51 7.59
N HIS A 245 -2.95 16.31 7.02
CA HIS A 245 -2.50 16.14 5.63
C HIS A 245 -3.66 16.33 4.65
N ASP A 246 -3.38 17.02 3.56
CA ASP A 246 -4.33 17.28 2.47
C ASP A 246 -4.14 16.35 1.27
N SER A 247 -3.11 15.53 1.29
CA SER A 247 -2.76 14.67 0.16
C SER A 247 -2.08 13.36 0.58
N LEU A 248 -2.28 12.34 -0.25
CA LEU A 248 -1.80 10.99 -0.02
C LEU A 248 -0.91 10.53 -1.18
N VAL A 249 0.25 9.97 -0.85
CA VAL A 249 1.06 9.18 -1.77
C VAL A 249 0.98 7.71 -1.37
N LEU A 250 0.18 6.99 -2.10
CA LEU A 250 -0.12 5.58 -1.89
C LEU A 250 0.73 4.68 -2.79
N GLY A 251 0.54 3.37 -2.66
CA GLY A 251 1.17 2.36 -3.51
C GLY A 251 0.26 1.16 -3.75
N ALA A 252 0.76 0.16 -4.46
CA ALA A 252 0.05 -1.11 -4.68
C ALA A 252 0.05 -1.96 -3.39
N PHE A 253 -0.79 -1.58 -2.43
CA PHE A 253 -0.87 -2.07 -1.06
C PHE A 253 -1.09 -3.59 -0.99
N GLY A 254 -0.10 -4.31 -0.49
CA GLY A 254 -0.13 -5.78 -0.42
C GLY A 254 0.06 -6.51 -1.76
N CYS A 255 0.12 -5.81 -2.90
CA CYS A 255 0.19 -6.45 -4.23
C CYS A 255 1.59 -6.96 -4.62
N GLY A 256 2.58 -6.76 -3.76
CA GLY A 256 3.96 -7.23 -3.94
C GLY A 256 4.20 -8.58 -3.28
N ALA A 257 4.98 -8.55 -2.19
CA ALA A 257 5.34 -9.74 -1.42
C ALA A 257 4.12 -10.49 -0.87
N PHE A 258 3.05 -9.81 -0.52
CA PHE A 258 1.83 -10.38 0.06
C PHE A 258 0.83 -10.92 -0.97
N ARG A 259 1.07 -10.71 -2.27
CA ARG A 259 0.32 -11.33 -3.38
C ARG A 259 -1.17 -11.02 -3.44
N LEU A 260 -1.60 -9.87 -2.93
CA LEU A 260 -2.97 -9.40 -3.14
C LEU A 260 -3.21 -9.04 -4.61
N ARG A 261 -4.45 -9.18 -5.05
CA ARG A 261 -4.89 -8.84 -6.41
C ARG A 261 -4.98 -7.32 -6.58
N PRO A 262 -4.21 -6.72 -7.51
CA PRO A 262 -4.15 -5.27 -7.68
C PRO A 262 -5.49 -4.64 -8.08
N ASP A 263 -6.30 -5.32 -8.90
CA ASP A 263 -7.62 -4.87 -9.33
C ASP A 263 -8.60 -4.72 -8.15
N LEU A 264 -8.58 -5.68 -7.22
CA LEU A 264 -9.43 -5.63 -6.04
C LEU A 264 -8.96 -4.55 -5.05
N VAL A 265 -7.65 -4.44 -4.85
CA VAL A 265 -7.09 -3.43 -3.93
C VAL A 265 -7.31 -2.01 -4.45
N ALA A 266 -7.11 -1.77 -5.75
CA ALA A 266 -7.38 -0.47 -6.38
C ALA A 266 -8.87 -0.08 -6.24
N GLY A 267 -9.78 -1.04 -6.45
CA GLY A 267 -11.21 -0.85 -6.22
C GLY A 267 -11.54 -0.47 -4.78
N MET A 268 -10.93 -1.13 -3.79
CA MET A 268 -11.16 -0.82 -2.37
C MET A 268 -10.68 0.60 -2.00
N PHE A 269 -9.54 1.05 -2.53
CA PHE A 269 -9.08 2.43 -2.31
C PHE A 269 -10.06 3.45 -2.89
N ARG A 270 -10.62 3.19 -4.09
CA ARG A 270 -11.67 4.03 -4.67
C ARG A 270 -12.92 4.02 -3.80
N ASP A 271 -13.40 2.83 -3.43
CA ASP A 271 -14.65 2.68 -2.68
C ASP A 271 -14.61 3.46 -1.37
N VAL A 272 -13.50 3.35 -0.60
CA VAL A 272 -13.31 4.13 0.64
C VAL A 272 -13.17 5.63 0.35
N LEU A 273 -12.50 6.04 -0.73
CA LEU A 273 -12.34 7.45 -1.08
C LEU A 273 -13.69 8.16 -1.32
N PHE A 274 -14.70 7.41 -1.77
CA PHE A 274 -16.05 7.93 -2.01
C PHE A 274 -17.03 7.72 -0.83
N GLU A 275 -16.57 7.12 0.28
CA GLU A 275 -17.37 7.10 1.52
C GLU A 275 -17.63 8.53 1.99
N PRO A 276 -18.82 8.84 2.55
CA PRO A 276 -19.19 10.20 2.98
C PRO A 276 -18.16 10.87 3.88
N GLU A 277 -17.46 10.07 4.69
CA GLU A 277 -16.46 10.51 5.65
C GLU A 277 -15.15 11.01 4.99
N PHE A 278 -14.86 10.57 3.76
CA PHE A 278 -13.60 10.85 3.05
C PHE A 278 -13.77 11.64 1.77
N LYS A 279 -14.99 11.63 1.21
CA LYS A 279 -15.30 12.34 -0.03
C LYS A 279 -15.00 13.84 0.12
N GLU A 280 -14.29 14.41 -0.86
CA GLU A 280 -13.94 15.84 -0.90
C GLU A 280 -13.06 16.34 0.25
N ARG A 281 -12.34 15.40 0.93
CA ARG A 281 -11.46 15.76 2.05
C ARG A 281 -9.98 15.86 1.66
N PHE A 282 -9.59 15.40 0.47
CA PHE A 282 -8.23 15.45 -0.01
C PHE A 282 -8.08 16.31 -1.26
N ARG A 283 -6.96 17.05 -1.37
CA ARG A 283 -6.56 17.77 -2.58
C ARG A 283 -5.92 16.82 -3.59
N ALA A 284 -5.19 15.80 -3.13
CA ALA A 284 -4.57 14.80 -4.01
C ALA A 284 -4.56 13.40 -3.38
N VAL A 285 -4.84 12.37 -4.20
CA VAL A 285 -4.65 10.96 -3.87
C VAL A 285 -3.92 10.32 -5.04
N LEU A 286 -2.61 10.09 -4.89
CA LEU A 286 -1.73 9.61 -5.95
C LEU A 286 -1.12 8.26 -5.58
N PHE A 287 -0.85 7.45 -6.60
CA PHE A 287 -0.22 6.14 -6.43
C PHE A 287 1.16 6.13 -7.08
N ALA A 288 2.19 5.86 -6.31
CA ALA A 288 3.55 5.60 -6.78
C ALA A 288 3.74 4.10 -6.96
N ILE A 289 3.74 3.62 -8.20
CA ILE A 289 3.86 2.20 -8.52
C ILE A 289 4.96 2.01 -9.54
N GLN A 290 6.12 1.52 -9.08
CA GLN A 290 7.26 1.26 -9.95
C GLN A 290 7.09 -0.07 -10.67
N GLU A 291 7.13 -0.02 -11.99
CA GLU A 291 7.21 -1.18 -12.87
C GLU A 291 8.33 -1.02 -13.89
N LYS A 292 8.76 -2.14 -14.49
CA LYS A 292 9.75 -2.10 -15.58
C LYS A 292 9.16 -1.34 -16.77
N PRO A 293 9.98 -0.64 -17.56
CA PRO A 293 9.54 0.00 -18.80
C PRO A 293 8.78 -1.00 -19.69
N GLY A 294 7.60 -0.61 -20.18
CA GLY A 294 6.73 -1.45 -20.97
C GLY A 294 5.74 -2.32 -20.19
N ALA A 295 5.91 -2.49 -18.90
CA ALA A 295 4.92 -3.21 -18.06
C ALA A 295 3.64 -2.40 -17.83
N GLU A 296 3.68 -1.08 -18.07
CA GLU A 296 2.55 -0.15 -17.97
C GLU A 296 1.42 -0.47 -18.95
N SER A 297 1.75 -1.14 -20.07
CA SER A 297 0.79 -1.57 -21.10
C SER A 297 0.35 -3.04 -20.96
N GLY A 298 0.89 -3.76 -19.97
CA GLY A 298 0.64 -5.20 -19.80
C GLY A 298 -0.56 -5.50 -18.91
N THR A 299 -1.33 -6.51 -19.28
CA THR A 299 -2.56 -6.96 -18.57
C THR A 299 -2.30 -7.63 -17.22
N ARG A 300 -1.05 -7.73 -16.75
CA ARG A 300 -0.65 -8.48 -15.53
C ARG A 300 0.22 -7.72 -14.54
N GLY A 301 0.50 -6.44 -14.78
CA GLY A 301 1.27 -5.60 -13.86
C GLY A 301 0.41 -5.09 -12.69
N LYS A 302 1.06 -4.41 -11.77
CA LYS A 302 0.37 -3.72 -10.66
C LYS A 302 -0.12 -2.33 -11.08
N PHE A 303 0.54 -1.71 -12.07
CA PHE A 303 0.26 -0.35 -12.52
C PHE A 303 -1.10 -0.23 -13.20
N ALA A 304 -1.38 -1.09 -14.20
CA ALA A 304 -2.57 -0.99 -15.03
C ALA A 304 -3.89 -0.99 -14.24
N PRO A 305 -4.14 -1.88 -13.25
CA PRO A 305 -5.39 -1.86 -12.51
C PRO A 305 -5.65 -0.57 -11.72
N PHE A 306 -4.59 0.06 -11.20
CA PHE A 306 -4.70 1.36 -10.53
C PHE A 306 -4.89 2.49 -11.56
N TYR A 307 -4.18 2.43 -12.69
CA TYR A 307 -4.32 3.37 -13.78
C TYR A 307 -5.76 3.40 -14.35
N ASP A 308 -6.38 2.24 -14.51
CA ASP A 308 -7.75 2.11 -15.03
C ASP A 308 -8.78 2.82 -14.15
N ILE A 309 -8.51 2.93 -12.84
CA ILE A 309 -9.40 3.58 -11.87
C ILE A 309 -9.04 5.05 -11.65
N PHE A 310 -7.75 5.36 -11.46
CA PHE A 310 -7.29 6.67 -10.98
C PHE A 310 -6.68 7.56 -12.07
N GLY A 311 -6.47 7.03 -13.28
CA GLY A 311 -5.85 7.75 -14.40
C GLY A 311 -4.33 7.90 -14.25
N LYS A 312 -3.73 8.66 -15.17
CA LYS A 312 -2.29 8.93 -15.18
C LYS A 312 -1.99 10.26 -14.48
N TYR A 313 -1.05 10.27 -13.55
CA TYR A 313 -0.54 11.52 -13.00
C TYR A 313 0.09 12.40 -14.09
N GLY A 314 -0.28 13.68 -14.11
CA GLY A 314 0.18 14.63 -15.12
C GLY A 314 -0.62 14.64 -16.43
N ALA A 315 -1.62 13.76 -16.61
CA ALA A 315 -2.64 13.91 -17.65
C ALA A 315 -3.76 14.86 -17.17
N PRO A 316 -4.57 15.44 -18.08
CA PRO A 316 -5.79 16.13 -17.67
C PRO A 316 -6.61 15.21 -16.77
N SER A 317 -7.10 15.75 -15.65
CA SER A 317 -7.80 14.97 -14.61
C SER A 317 -8.89 14.10 -15.24
N ALA A 318 -8.68 12.79 -15.23
CA ALA A 318 -9.76 11.86 -15.51
C ALA A 318 -10.72 11.94 -14.34
N THR A 319 -11.99 12.22 -14.58
CA THR A 319 -13.02 12.12 -13.55
C THR A 319 -13.05 10.67 -13.08
N ILE A 320 -12.65 10.41 -11.85
CA ILE A 320 -12.83 9.08 -11.25
C ILE A 320 -14.34 8.84 -11.24
N LYS A 321 -14.76 7.76 -11.86
CA LYS A 321 -16.18 7.37 -11.79
C LYS A 321 -16.50 6.97 -10.36
N ASP A 322 -17.54 7.55 -9.79
CA ASP A 322 -18.13 7.07 -8.56
C ASP A 322 -18.29 5.54 -8.62
N PRO A 323 -18.06 4.82 -7.53
CA PRO A 323 -18.36 3.41 -7.51
C PRO A 323 -19.81 3.22 -7.97
N GLU A 324 -20.02 2.31 -8.92
CA GLU A 324 -21.39 1.95 -9.28
C GLU A 324 -22.11 1.59 -7.97
N PRO A 325 -23.31 2.14 -7.70
CA PRO A 325 -24.07 1.77 -6.55
C PRO A 325 -24.15 0.24 -6.51
N ALA A 326 -23.96 -0.33 -5.32
CA ALA A 326 -24.07 -1.77 -5.15
C ALA A 326 -25.38 -2.20 -5.83
N ALA A 327 -25.28 -3.08 -6.82
CA ALA A 327 -26.44 -3.52 -7.56
C ALA A 327 -27.49 -3.93 -6.52
N GLU A 328 -28.71 -3.38 -6.61
CA GLU A 328 -29.80 -3.78 -5.75
C GLU A 328 -29.88 -5.30 -5.73
N PRO A 329 -30.19 -5.91 -4.58
CA PRO A 329 -30.28 -7.37 -4.49
C PRO A 329 -31.24 -7.83 -5.59
N VAL A 330 -30.70 -8.48 -6.62
CA VAL A 330 -31.52 -9.01 -7.71
C VAL A 330 -32.43 -10.06 -7.09
N ASP A 331 -33.71 -9.91 -7.27
CA ASP A 331 -34.69 -10.92 -6.88
C ASP A 331 -34.40 -12.19 -7.69
N ILE A 332 -33.85 -13.18 -7.05
CA ILE A 332 -33.56 -14.49 -7.63
C ILE A 332 -34.57 -15.56 -7.20
N SER A 333 -35.67 -15.13 -6.58
CA SER A 333 -36.74 -16.02 -6.11
C SER A 333 -37.46 -16.79 -7.24
N GLU A 334 -37.35 -16.28 -8.48
CA GLU A 334 -37.89 -16.92 -9.69
C GLU A 334 -37.13 -18.20 -10.08
N TYR A 335 -35.85 -18.36 -9.65
CA TYR A 335 -35.05 -19.54 -9.99
C TYR A 335 -35.23 -20.64 -8.96
N LYS A 336 -35.35 -21.87 -9.44
CA LYS A 336 -35.49 -23.09 -8.60
C LYS A 336 -34.44 -24.12 -8.96
N ILE A 337 -33.92 -24.83 -7.95
CA ILE A 337 -33.03 -25.97 -8.18
C ILE A 337 -33.75 -27.02 -9.02
N GLY A 338 -33.06 -27.51 -10.06
CA GLY A 338 -33.62 -28.43 -11.05
C GLY A 338 -34.27 -27.76 -12.27
N GLN A 339 -34.43 -26.45 -12.26
CA GLN A 339 -34.99 -25.68 -13.37
C GLN A 339 -34.02 -25.58 -14.54
N THR A 340 -34.53 -25.70 -15.76
CA THR A 340 -33.74 -25.51 -16.96
C THR A 340 -33.68 -24.02 -17.34
N VAL A 341 -32.48 -23.53 -17.56
CA VAL A 341 -32.19 -22.15 -17.98
C VAL A 341 -31.33 -22.14 -19.24
N SER A 342 -31.40 -21.06 -19.99
CA SER A 342 -30.54 -20.81 -21.15
C SER A 342 -29.71 -19.55 -20.93
N HIS A 343 -28.44 -19.61 -21.32
CA HIS A 343 -27.49 -18.51 -21.28
C HIS A 343 -26.88 -18.28 -22.67
N ASP A 344 -26.78 -17.03 -23.11
CA ASP A 344 -26.34 -16.69 -24.46
C ASP A 344 -24.99 -17.32 -24.87
N LYS A 345 -24.04 -17.39 -23.92
CA LYS A 345 -22.69 -17.94 -24.15
C LYS A 345 -22.58 -19.42 -23.87
N PHE A 346 -23.29 -19.95 -22.88
CA PHE A 346 -23.11 -21.31 -22.37
C PHE A 346 -24.22 -22.28 -22.80
N GLY A 347 -25.27 -21.77 -23.44
CA GLY A 347 -26.39 -22.60 -23.88
C GLY A 347 -27.30 -23.04 -22.73
N LYS A 348 -27.98 -24.17 -22.92
CA LYS A 348 -28.91 -24.75 -21.92
C LYS A 348 -28.15 -25.41 -20.77
N GLY A 349 -28.68 -25.25 -19.56
CA GLY A 349 -28.14 -25.86 -18.34
C GLY A 349 -29.23 -26.00 -17.28
N THR A 350 -28.92 -26.72 -16.21
CA THR A 350 -29.83 -26.94 -15.08
C THR A 350 -29.33 -26.19 -13.84
N VAL A 351 -30.20 -25.50 -13.14
CA VAL A 351 -29.87 -24.83 -11.87
C VAL A 351 -29.58 -25.88 -10.81
N THR A 352 -28.38 -25.89 -10.28
CA THR A 352 -27.94 -26.86 -9.25
C THR A 352 -27.69 -26.22 -7.88
N GLY A 353 -27.67 -24.88 -7.79
CA GLY A 353 -27.51 -24.19 -6.52
C GLY A 353 -27.96 -22.73 -6.61
N ILE A 354 -28.50 -22.21 -5.51
CA ILE A 354 -28.95 -20.82 -5.37
C ILE A 354 -28.36 -20.28 -4.06
N GLN A 355 -27.74 -19.11 -4.13
CA GLN A 355 -27.21 -18.37 -2.98
C GLN A 355 -27.86 -16.97 -2.94
N PRO A 356 -29.04 -16.84 -2.29
CA PRO A 356 -29.81 -15.59 -2.30
C PRO A 356 -29.06 -14.42 -1.69
N ASP A 357 -28.35 -14.66 -0.60
CA ASP A 357 -27.50 -13.68 0.11
C ASP A 357 -26.38 -13.09 -0.73
N LYS A 358 -26.01 -13.77 -1.83
CA LYS A 358 -24.94 -13.36 -2.74
C LYS A 358 -25.42 -13.04 -4.16
N GLY A 359 -26.73 -13.14 -4.42
CA GLY A 359 -27.28 -12.98 -5.77
C GLY A 359 -26.65 -13.93 -6.80
N ARG A 360 -26.29 -15.18 -6.40
CA ARG A 360 -25.58 -16.13 -7.24
C ARG A 360 -26.40 -17.39 -7.51
N ILE A 361 -26.27 -17.88 -8.74
CA ILE A 361 -26.91 -19.11 -9.20
C ILE A 361 -25.83 -20.03 -9.76
N THR A 362 -25.84 -21.29 -9.35
CA THR A 362 -24.98 -22.31 -9.96
C THR A 362 -25.80 -23.03 -11.01
N VAL A 363 -25.30 -23.05 -12.26
CA VAL A 363 -25.94 -23.73 -13.38
C VAL A 363 -24.97 -24.75 -13.95
N ASP A 364 -25.42 -25.98 -14.10
CA ASP A 364 -24.68 -27.04 -14.77
C ASP A 364 -25.04 -27.06 -16.25
N PHE A 365 -24.16 -26.54 -17.10
CA PHE A 365 -24.36 -26.44 -18.53
C PHE A 365 -23.91 -27.73 -19.24
N ILE A 366 -24.72 -28.21 -20.18
CA ILE A 366 -24.52 -29.50 -20.89
C ILE A 366 -23.11 -29.61 -21.50
N VAL A 367 -22.59 -28.52 -22.06
CA VAL A 367 -21.30 -28.51 -22.76
C VAL A 367 -20.14 -28.02 -21.87
N TYR A 368 -20.43 -27.10 -20.93
CA TYR A 368 -19.42 -26.35 -20.20
C TYR A 368 -19.31 -26.73 -18.72
N GLY A 369 -20.17 -27.66 -18.25
CA GLY A 369 -20.22 -28.06 -16.84
C GLY A 369 -20.68 -26.95 -15.90
N PRO A 370 -20.53 -27.14 -14.56
CA PRO A 370 -21.05 -26.21 -13.58
C PRO A 370 -20.35 -24.86 -13.62
N LYS A 371 -21.15 -23.78 -13.60
CA LYS A 371 -20.70 -22.38 -13.53
C LYS A 371 -21.48 -21.66 -12.44
N ILE A 372 -20.79 -20.86 -11.65
CA ILE A 372 -21.40 -19.94 -10.69
C ILE A 372 -21.56 -18.59 -11.37
N LEU A 373 -22.76 -18.13 -11.55
CA LEU A 373 -23.11 -16.91 -12.27
C LEU A 373 -23.72 -15.90 -11.28
N SER A 374 -23.41 -14.61 -11.49
CA SER A 374 -24.15 -13.52 -10.84
C SER A 374 -25.49 -13.34 -11.56
N ALA A 375 -26.59 -13.50 -10.89
CA ALA A 375 -27.93 -13.37 -11.49
C ALA A 375 -28.15 -11.98 -12.13
N ALA A 376 -27.58 -10.94 -11.53
CA ALA A 376 -27.62 -9.57 -12.05
C ALA A 376 -26.94 -9.38 -13.41
N LYS A 377 -26.00 -10.25 -13.78
CA LYS A 377 -25.14 -10.10 -14.99
C LYS A 377 -25.27 -11.27 -15.97
N ALA A 378 -26.00 -12.30 -15.62
CA ALA A 378 -25.97 -13.59 -16.31
C ALA A 378 -27.11 -13.75 -17.29
N ASN A 379 -27.72 -12.82 -17.89
CA ASN A 379 -28.76 -12.95 -18.93
C ASN A 379 -29.35 -14.38 -19.04
N LEU A 380 -29.82 -14.94 -17.91
CA LEU A 380 -30.41 -16.26 -17.83
C LEU A 380 -31.89 -16.18 -18.20
N THR A 381 -32.28 -16.99 -19.16
CA THR A 381 -33.72 -17.13 -19.51
C THR A 381 -34.20 -18.48 -19.00
N ILE A 382 -35.29 -18.49 -18.24
CA ILE A 382 -35.96 -19.73 -17.81
C ILE A 382 -36.57 -20.40 -19.05
N VAL A 383 -36.23 -21.68 -19.23
CA VAL A 383 -36.81 -22.47 -20.32
C VAL A 383 -37.90 -23.36 -19.72
N ASP A 384 -39.17 -22.99 -19.93
CA ASP A 384 -40.27 -23.83 -19.51
C ASP A 384 -40.21 -25.22 -20.14
N LYS A 385 -40.50 -26.26 -19.36
CA LYS A 385 -40.68 -27.60 -19.92
C LYS A 385 -41.96 -27.58 -20.75
N GLU A 386 -41.82 -27.78 -22.06
CA GLU A 386 -42.91 -28.30 -22.87
C GLU A 386 -43.29 -29.71 -22.38
#